data_06ee373195efec79482cc5c044625e1b
#
_entry.id   06ee373195efec79482cc5c044625e1b
#
_cell.length_a   1.000
_cell.length_b   1.000
_cell.length_c   1.000
_cell.angle_alpha   90.00
_cell.angle_beta   90.00
_cell.angle_gamma   90.00
#
_symmetry.space_group_name_H-M   'P 1'
#
loop_
_entity.id
_entity.type
_entity.pdbx_description
1 polymer ?
#
loop_
_entity_poly.entity_id
_entity_poly.type
_entity_poly.pdbx_seq_one_letter_code
_entity_poly.pdbx_strand_id
1 'polypeptide(L)'
;ALFAMPGMSLAQQAAAADQDKPDPKNLDAIQVVGTYRASLEKALEAKRASTEQVDAIMAEDIGKFPDQNLAESMQRIAGVSIDREGGEGQRISIRGLGSDFTRVRLNGLEALSTAGTGTAGVNRSRGFDFNTFASELFSQVKVNKTQSAQMDEGSLGSTVDLRGSRPFDFDGFRASASGQAGYGELAGKIDPRVSGLISNTWGDDRFGALLSASYSKRTVHEEGYNPVRW
;
A
#
# COMPACT_ATOMS: atom_id res chain seq x y z
N ALA A 1 57.13 2.49 -60.16
CA ALA A 1 57.20 3.33 -58.97
C ALA A 1 55.77 3.67 -58.53
N LEU A 2 55.31 2.94 -57.53
CA LEU A 2 54.07 3.34 -56.80
C LEU A 2 54.26 2.93 -55.34
N PHE A 3 54.43 3.91 -54.49
CA PHE A 3 54.46 3.75 -53.05
C PHE A 3 53.03 3.64 -52.52
N ALA A 4 52.72 2.54 -51.83
CA ALA A 4 51.54 2.40 -51.05
C ALA A 4 51.91 2.47 -49.58
N MET A 5 51.41 3.45 -48.85
CA MET A 5 51.57 3.60 -47.41
C MET A 5 50.52 2.75 -46.66
N PRO A 6 50.91 1.99 -45.64
CA PRO A 6 49.98 1.44 -44.67
C PRO A 6 50.02 2.34 -43.41
N GLY A 7 48.95 3.03 -43.19
CA GLY A 7 48.86 3.88 -42.00
C GLY A 7 47.39 4.17 -41.61
N MET A 8 46.68 3.14 -41.14
CA MET A 8 45.40 3.32 -40.42
C MET A 8 45.02 2.02 -39.71
N SER A 9 45.59 1.72 -38.56
CA SER A 9 45.06 0.67 -37.72
C SER A 9 45.30 0.86 -36.19
N LEU A 10 45.71 2.03 -35.77
CA LEU A 10 45.95 2.30 -34.33
C LEU A 10 44.87 3.15 -33.63
N ALA A 11 43.96 3.75 -34.41
CA ALA A 11 42.87 4.56 -33.81
C ALA A 11 41.59 3.77 -33.47
N GLN A 12 41.46 2.54 -33.94
CA GLN A 12 40.23 1.74 -33.75
C GLN A 12 40.30 0.81 -32.54
N GLN A 13 41.45 0.63 -31.95
CA GLN A 13 41.67 -0.23 -30.78
C GLN A 13 41.52 0.49 -29.43
N ALA A 14 41.56 1.83 -29.43
CA ALA A 14 41.37 2.62 -28.22
C ALA A 14 39.87 2.90 -27.93
N ALA A 15 38.97 2.73 -28.93
CA ALA A 15 37.54 2.97 -28.73
C ALA A 15 36.76 1.74 -28.25
N ALA A 16 37.39 0.55 -28.26
CA ALA A 16 36.74 -0.69 -27.84
C ALA A 16 36.97 -1.08 -26.36
N ALA A 17 37.84 -0.34 -25.66
CA ALA A 17 38.19 -0.67 -24.27
C ALA A 17 37.40 0.12 -23.20
N ASP A 18 36.51 1.04 -23.60
CA ASP A 18 35.75 1.87 -22.65
C ASP A 18 34.24 1.57 -22.64
N GLN A 19 33.82 0.41 -23.20
CA GLN A 19 32.40 0.04 -23.23
C GLN A 19 31.97 -0.96 -22.14
N ASP A 20 32.87 -1.33 -21.22
CA ASP A 20 32.56 -2.34 -20.19
C ASP A 20 32.69 -1.81 -18.75
N LYS A 21 32.40 -0.53 -18.54
CA LYS A 21 32.08 -0.04 -17.21
C LYS A 21 30.59 0.22 -17.14
N PRO A 22 29.84 -0.56 -16.33
CA PRO A 22 28.43 -0.30 -16.10
C PRO A 22 28.30 1.10 -15.47
N ASP A 23 27.57 1.98 -16.14
CA ASP A 23 27.26 3.33 -15.67
C ASP A 23 26.47 3.20 -14.36
N PRO A 24 26.98 3.58 -13.19
CA PRO A 24 26.30 3.39 -11.90
C PRO A 24 24.95 4.13 -11.80
N LYS A 25 24.71 5.09 -12.69
CA LYS A 25 23.42 5.82 -12.73
C LYS A 25 22.27 5.02 -13.35
N ASN A 26 22.58 4.03 -14.19
CA ASN A 26 21.54 3.21 -14.83
C ASN A 26 21.08 2.01 -13.98
N LEU A 27 21.90 1.54 -13.03
CA LEU A 27 21.55 0.40 -12.19
C LEU A 27 20.47 0.74 -11.16
N ASP A 28 20.53 1.95 -10.57
CA ASP A 28 19.52 2.37 -9.59
C ASP A 28 18.15 2.64 -10.22
N ALA A 29 18.12 3.18 -11.44
CA ALA A 29 16.87 3.41 -12.16
C ALA A 29 16.18 2.09 -12.58
N ILE A 30 16.96 1.04 -12.91
CA ILE A 30 16.43 -0.27 -13.31
C ILE A 30 15.87 -1.02 -12.10
N GLN A 31 16.47 -0.93 -10.92
CA GLN A 31 15.97 -1.58 -9.71
C GLN A 31 14.64 -0.99 -9.23
N VAL A 32 14.48 0.33 -9.27
CA VAL A 32 13.24 1.00 -8.85
C VAL A 32 12.08 0.65 -9.78
N VAL A 33 12.32 0.64 -11.10
CA VAL A 33 11.30 0.26 -12.10
C VAL A 33 10.97 -1.23 -12.01
N GLY A 34 11.94 -2.09 -11.70
CA GLY A 34 11.76 -3.54 -11.57
C GLY A 34 10.80 -3.92 -10.42
N THR A 35 10.93 -3.30 -9.26
CA THR A 35 10.05 -3.59 -8.11
C THR A 35 8.62 -3.10 -8.31
N TYR A 36 8.43 -1.90 -8.86
CA TYR A 36 7.09 -1.40 -9.20
C TYR A 36 6.40 -2.27 -10.25
N ARG A 37 7.13 -2.66 -11.28
CA ARG A 37 6.60 -3.54 -12.33
C ARG A 37 6.19 -4.90 -11.79
N ALA A 38 7.00 -5.51 -10.93
CA ALA A 38 6.69 -6.79 -10.29
C ALA A 38 5.44 -6.71 -9.41
N SER A 39 5.26 -5.62 -8.67
CA SER A 39 4.07 -5.36 -7.86
C SER A 39 2.82 -5.25 -8.73
N LEU A 40 2.90 -4.50 -9.82
CA LEU A 40 1.79 -4.35 -10.77
C LEU A 40 1.46 -5.68 -11.47
N GLU A 41 2.46 -6.47 -11.85
CA GLU A 41 2.27 -7.79 -12.44
C GLU A 41 1.54 -8.74 -11.47
N LYS A 42 1.94 -8.77 -10.19
CA LYS A 42 1.24 -9.55 -9.14
C LYS A 42 -0.20 -9.08 -8.93
N ALA A 43 -0.46 -7.79 -8.96
CA ALA A 43 -1.81 -7.24 -8.86
C ALA A 43 -2.68 -7.65 -10.06
N LEU A 44 -2.12 -7.61 -11.27
CA LEU A 44 -2.78 -8.06 -12.50
C LEU A 44 -3.01 -9.59 -12.50
N GLU A 45 -2.07 -10.37 -11.99
CA GLU A 45 -2.20 -11.81 -11.86
C GLU A 45 -3.34 -12.17 -10.89
N ALA A 46 -3.40 -11.52 -9.72
CA ALA A 46 -4.49 -11.67 -8.78
C ALA A 46 -5.86 -11.36 -9.42
N LYS A 47 -5.92 -10.34 -10.29
CA LYS A 47 -7.11 -9.98 -11.04
C LYS A 47 -7.48 -11.02 -12.09
N ARG A 48 -6.49 -11.59 -12.80
CA ARG A 48 -6.71 -12.61 -13.83
C ARG A 48 -7.10 -13.97 -13.25
N ALA A 49 -6.55 -14.32 -12.09
CA ALA A 49 -6.83 -15.58 -11.41
C ALA A 49 -8.20 -15.59 -10.71
N SER A 50 -8.81 -14.43 -10.52
CA SER A 50 -10.11 -14.31 -9.85
C SER A 50 -11.26 -14.50 -10.84
N THR A 51 -12.27 -15.24 -10.43
CA THR A 51 -13.55 -15.34 -11.16
C THR A 51 -14.43 -14.12 -10.95
N GLU A 52 -14.11 -13.32 -9.94
CA GLU A 52 -14.82 -12.12 -9.54
C GLU A 52 -14.16 -10.87 -10.09
N GLN A 53 -14.87 -9.76 -10.07
CA GLN A 53 -14.27 -8.46 -10.36
C GLN A 53 -13.48 -7.99 -9.15
N VAL A 54 -12.16 -8.12 -9.24
CA VAL A 54 -11.21 -7.83 -8.17
C VAL A 54 -10.21 -6.79 -8.62
N ASP A 55 -9.84 -5.92 -7.69
CA ASP A 55 -8.65 -5.08 -7.80
C ASP A 55 -7.78 -5.29 -6.56
N ALA A 56 -6.48 -5.33 -6.74
CA ALA A 56 -5.53 -5.53 -5.65
C ALA A 56 -4.43 -4.46 -5.67
N ILE A 57 -3.99 -4.07 -4.48
CA ILE A 57 -2.80 -3.23 -4.25
C ILE A 57 -1.83 -4.05 -3.41
N MET A 58 -0.57 -4.11 -3.84
CA MET A 58 0.49 -4.82 -3.12
C MET A 58 1.23 -3.88 -2.17
N ALA A 59 1.85 -4.44 -1.15
CA ALA A 59 2.57 -3.70 -0.11
C ALA A 59 3.65 -2.76 -0.64
N GLU A 60 4.34 -3.17 -1.69
CA GLU A 60 5.39 -2.37 -2.31
C GLU A 60 4.83 -1.05 -2.87
N ASP A 61 3.58 -1.05 -3.32
CA ASP A 61 2.90 0.15 -3.78
C ASP A 61 2.37 0.98 -2.60
N ILE A 62 1.90 0.32 -1.54
CA ILE A 62 1.42 0.99 -0.33
C ILE A 62 2.56 1.77 0.34
N GLY A 63 3.76 1.19 0.44
CA GLY A 63 4.91 1.79 1.12
C GLY A 63 5.65 2.87 0.34
N LYS A 64 5.49 2.93 -0.98
CA LYS A 64 6.22 3.88 -1.85
C LYS A 64 5.50 5.20 -2.05
N PHE A 65 4.21 5.22 -1.83
CA PHE A 65 3.43 6.44 -1.96
C PHE A 65 3.34 7.16 -0.62
N PRO A 66 3.36 8.49 -0.61
CA PRO A 66 3.22 9.29 0.61
C PRO A 66 1.77 9.31 1.12
N ASP A 67 1.06 8.20 0.98
CA ASP A 67 -0.31 8.09 1.45
C ASP A 67 -0.31 8.07 2.97
N GLN A 68 -1.15 8.90 3.55
CA GLN A 68 -1.22 9.04 4.99
C GLN A 68 -1.83 7.81 5.66
N ASN A 69 -2.72 7.11 4.94
CA ASN A 69 -3.39 5.92 5.44
C ASN A 69 -3.83 4.97 4.32
N LEU A 70 -4.36 3.82 4.75
CA LEU A 70 -4.80 2.77 3.85
C LEU A 70 -5.97 3.17 2.95
N ALA A 71 -6.90 4.03 3.44
CA ALA A 71 -8.01 4.52 2.65
C ALA A 71 -7.53 5.34 1.44
N GLU A 72 -6.52 6.18 1.64
CA GLU A 72 -5.94 6.99 0.56
C GLU A 72 -5.26 6.13 -0.51
N SER A 73 -4.56 5.06 -0.09
CA SER A 73 -4.00 4.09 -1.03
C SER A 73 -5.08 3.43 -1.88
N MET A 74 -6.24 3.12 -1.29
CA MET A 74 -7.36 2.50 -2.01
C MET A 74 -8.08 3.45 -2.97
N GLN A 75 -7.95 4.76 -2.82
CA GLN A 75 -8.54 5.74 -3.76
C GLN A 75 -8.04 5.55 -5.20
N ARG A 76 -6.88 4.92 -5.40
CA ARG A 76 -6.35 4.60 -6.73
C ARG A 76 -7.12 3.50 -7.44
N ILE A 77 -7.91 2.73 -6.72
CA ILE A 77 -8.75 1.68 -7.29
C ILE A 77 -9.97 2.34 -7.95
N ALA A 78 -10.21 2.01 -9.21
CA ALA A 78 -11.35 2.54 -9.94
C ALA A 78 -12.68 2.26 -9.22
N GLY A 79 -13.50 3.29 -9.03
CA GLY A 79 -14.80 3.19 -8.35
C GLY A 79 -14.73 3.16 -6.83
N VAL A 80 -13.57 3.42 -6.24
CA VAL A 80 -13.41 3.65 -4.81
C VAL A 80 -13.32 5.15 -4.56
N SER A 81 -14.12 5.66 -3.64
CA SER A 81 -14.03 7.01 -3.10
C SER A 81 -13.84 6.94 -1.60
N ILE A 82 -13.24 7.97 -1.03
CA ILE A 82 -12.95 8.04 0.41
C ILE A 82 -13.78 9.14 1.07
N ASP A 83 -14.30 8.83 2.24
CA ASP A 83 -14.91 9.80 3.11
C ASP A 83 -13.86 10.29 4.10
N ARG A 84 -13.68 11.62 4.14
CA ARG A 84 -12.67 12.25 4.99
C ARG A 84 -13.29 12.82 6.24
N GLU A 85 -12.63 12.59 7.36
CA GLU A 85 -12.96 13.21 8.63
C GLU A 85 -11.67 13.74 9.25
N GLY A 86 -11.68 14.98 9.70
CA GLY A 86 -10.46 15.62 10.19
C GLY A 86 -9.34 15.73 9.14
N GLY A 87 -9.67 15.85 7.83
CA GLY A 87 -8.71 15.98 6.74
C GLY A 87 -8.07 14.66 6.26
N GLU A 88 -8.37 13.51 6.89
CA GLU A 88 -7.89 12.18 6.46
C GLU A 88 -9.02 11.28 5.99
N GLY A 89 -8.68 10.38 5.05
CA GLY A 89 -9.58 9.33 4.64
C GLY A 89 -9.80 8.35 5.77
N GLN A 90 -11.00 8.23 6.28
CA GLN A 90 -11.36 7.27 7.31
C GLN A 90 -12.13 6.09 6.76
N ARG A 91 -13.09 6.36 5.93
CA ARG A 91 -14.01 5.37 5.38
C ARG A 91 -13.93 5.36 3.87
N ILE A 92 -14.34 4.26 3.28
CA ILE A 92 -14.40 4.12 1.83
C ILE A 92 -15.83 3.86 1.40
N SER A 93 -16.17 4.40 0.25
CA SER A 93 -17.37 4.03 -0.49
C SER A 93 -17.00 3.44 -1.84
N ILE A 94 -17.67 2.38 -2.23
CA ILE A 94 -17.34 1.62 -3.43
C ILE A 94 -18.55 1.57 -4.35
N ARG A 95 -18.33 1.97 -5.60
CA ARG A 95 -19.39 2.04 -6.63
C ARG A 95 -20.58 2.90 -6.21
N GLY A 96 -20.33 3.98 -5.44
CA GLY A 96 -21.37 4.89 -4.95
C GLY A 96 -22.16 4.39 -3.74
N LEU A 97 -21.84 3.20 -3.23
CA LEU A 97 -22.44 2.68 -1.99
C LEU A 97 -21.57 3.07 -0.80
N GLY A 98 -22.17 3.64 0.22
CA GLY A 98 -21.47 4.10 1.42
C GLY A 98 -20.76 2.98 2.19
N SER A 99 -19.95 3.37 3.15
CA SER A 99 -19.09 2.46 3.94
C SER A 99 -19.87 1.35 4.67
N ASP A 100 -21.13 1.59 5.01
CA ASP A 100 -21.98 0.60 5.68
C ASP A 100 -22.31 -0.63 4.84
N PHE A 101 -22.17 -0.51 3.52
CA PHE A 101 -22.39 -1.58 2.54
C PHE A 101 -21.10 -2.31 2.16
N THR A 102 -19.97 -1.90 2.73
CA THR A 102 -18.66 -2.50 2.50
C THR A 102 -18.26 -3.35 3.70
N ARG A 103 -17.96 -4.62 3.45
CA ARG A 103 -17.41 -5.53 4.45
C ARG A 103 -15.89 -5.49 4.40
N VAL A 104 -15.25 -5.48 5.56
CA VAL A 104 -13.78 -5.54 5.67
C VAL A 104 -13.40 -6.82 6.39
N ARG A 105 -12.41 -7.54 5.86
CA ARG A 105 -11.85 -8.74 6.47
C ARG A 105 -10.35 -8.55 6.69
N LEU A 106 -9.89 -8.97 7.86
CA LEU A 106 -8.50 -9.01 8.25
C LEU A 106 -8.03 -10.47 8.24
N ASN A 107 -7.11 -10.80 7.35
CA ASN A 107 -6.61 -12.19 7.19
C ASN A 107 -7.73 -13.24 7.05
N GLY A 108 -8.83 -12.86 6.38
CA GLY A 108 -9.99 -13.72 6.15
C GLY A 108 -11.06 -13.69 7.25
N LEU A 109 -10.81 -13.03 8.38
CA LEU A 109 -11.78 -12.84 9.45
C LEU A 109 -12.50 -11.51 9.30
N GLU A 110 -13.79 -11.47 9.56
CA GLU A 110 -14.56 -10.22 9.51
C GLU A 110 -14.04 -9.22 10.57
N ALA A 111 -13.71 -8.03 10.13
CA ALA A 111 -13.33 -6.95 11.01
C ALA A 111 -14.58 -6.32 11.63
N LEU A 112 -14.50 -6.04 12.93
CA LEU A 112 -15.54 -5.31 13.61
C LEU A 112 -15.65 -3.89 13.05
N SER A 113 -16.86 -3.32 13.10
CA SER A 113 -17.06 -1.90 12.80
C SER A 113 -16.26 -1.06 13.78
N THR A 114 -15.35 -0.25 13.23
CA THR A 114 -14.49 0.66 14.01
C THR A 114 -14.76 2.12 13.69
N ALA A 115 -15.76 2.41 12.84
CA ALA A 115 -16.14 3.77 12.53
C ALA A 115 -16.51 4.49 13.81
N GLY A 116 -15.58 5.34 14.27
CA GLY A 116 -15.73 6.10 15.49
C GLY A 116 -16.97 6.99 15.44
N THR A 117 -17.44 7.32 16.61
CA THR A 117 -18.46 8.33 16.78
C THR A 117 -17.88 9.70 16.40
N GLY A 118 -18.05 10.10 15.14
CA GLY A 118 -17.96 11.53 14.83
C GLY A 118 -18.93 12.30 15.73
N THR A 119 -18.88 13.61 15.71
CA THR A 119 -19.68 14.54 16.52
C THR A 119 -21.21 14.28 16.54
N ALA A 120 -21.69 13.27 15.85
CA ALA A 120 -23.10 12.91 15.70
C ALA A 120 -23.64 11.84 16.66
N GLY A 121 -22.92 11.50 17.74
CA GLY A 121 -23.42 10.59 18.78
C GLY A 121 -23.19 9.10 18.51
N VAL A 122 -24.00 8.23 19.10
CA VAL A 122 -23.83 6.77 19.17
C VAL A 122 -23.42 6.14 17.85
N ASN A 123 -22.37 5.33 17.89
CA ASN A 123 -21.88 4.56 16.76
C ASN A 123 -22.99 3.67 16.15
N ARG A 124 -23.58 4.11 15.06
CA ARG A 124 -24.61 3.40 14.31
C ARG A 124 -24.14 2.93 12.94
N SER A 125 -22.88 3.23 12.59
CA SER A 125 -22.29 2.87 11.30
C SER A 125 -21.73 1.46 11.37
N ARG A 126 -21.85 0.72 10.29
CA ARG A 126 -21.18 -0.57 10.05
C ARG A 126 -19.81 -0.39 9.38
N GLY A 127 -19.45 0.86 9.08
CA GLY A 127 -18.22 1.18 8.38
C GLY A 127 -16.98 0.83 9.19
N PHE A 128 -15.92 0.53 8.50
CA PHE A 128 -14.60 0.29 9.06
C PHE A 128 -13.77 1.57 8.94
N ASP A 129 -13.07 1.93 10.03
CA ASP A 129 -12.13 3.04 10.05
C ASP A 129 -10.74 2.53 9.66
N PHE A 130 -10.29 2.90 8.47
CA PHE A 130 -8.99 2.51 7.92
C PHE A 130 -7.79 3.21 8.59
N ASN A 131 -8.03 4.18 9.46
CA ASN A 131 -6.99 4.78 10.31
C ASN A 131 -6.64 3.92 11.54
N THR A 132 -7.43 2.90 11.84
CA THR A 132 -7.18 2.02 13.00
C THR A 132 -5.86 1.28 12.88
N PHE A 133 -5.44 0.97 11.65
CA PHE A 133 -4.22 0.21 11.40
C PHE A 133 -3.28 0.99 10.49
N ALA A 134 -1.98 0.89 10.77
CA ALA A 134 -0.98 1.44 9.88
C ALA A 134 -0.92 0.65 8.55
N SER A 135 -0.82 1.36 7.45
CA SER A 135 -0.80 0.78 6.10
C SER A 135 0.36 -0.21 5.90
N GLU A 136 1.48 0.02 6.58
CA GLU A 136 2.70 -0.78 6.50
C GLU A 136 2.57 -2.20 7.09
N LEU A 137 1.51 -2.45 7.85
CA LEU A 137 1.24 -3.77 8.42
C LEU A 137 0.68 -4.76 7.40
N PHE A 138 0.21 -4.26 6.26
CA PHE A 138 -0.45 -5.07 5.25
C PHE A 138 0.46 -5.35 4.05
N SER A 139 0.48 -6.60 3.63
CA SER A 139 1.18 -7.05 2.42
C SER A 139 0.33 -6.92 1.16
N GLN A 140 -0.99 -6.93 1.32
CA GLN A 140 -1.93 -6.85 0.22
C GLN A 140 -3.27 -6.29 0.68
N VAL A 141 -3.86 -5.45 -0.16
CA VAL A 141 -5.25 -5.02 -0.09
C VAL A 141 -5.96 -5.53 -1.33
N LYS A 142 -7.00 -6.33 -1.16
CA LYS A 142 -7.83 -6.86 -2.24
C LYS A 142 -9.24 -6.33 -2.10
N VAL A 143 -9.76 -5.71 -3.14
CA VAL A 143 -11.13 -5.18 -3.19
C VAL A 143 -11.94 -6.05 -4.15
N ASN A 144 -12.84 -6.85 -3.58
CA ASN A 144 -13.77 -7.69 -4.33
C ASN A 144 -15.04 -6.89 -4.59
N LYS A 145 -15.24 -6.49 -5.84
CA LYS A 145 -16.38 -5.65 -6.26
C LYS A 145 -17.63 -6.45 -6.57
N THR A 146 -17.48 -7.75 -6.87
CA THR A 146 -18.58 -8.69 -7.03
C THR A 146 -18.45 -9.79 -6.01
N GLN A 147 -19.56 -10.39 -5.63
CA GLN A 147 -19.59 -11.50 -4.68
C GLN A 147 -19.37 -12.83 -5.41
N SER A 148 -18.82 -13.79 -4.70
CA SER A 148 -18.72 -15.18 -5.13
C SER A 148 -19.33 -16.10 -4.09
N ALA A 149 -19.55 -17.35 -4.47
CA ALA A 149 -20.08 -18.38 -3.58
C ALA A 149 -19.15 -18.71 -2.38
N GLN A 150 -17.89 -18.26 -2.44
CA GLN A 150 -16.91 -18.46 -1.36
C GLN A 150 -16.92 -17.33 -0.34
N MET A 151 -17.63 -16.24 -0.62
CA MET A 151 -17.71 -15.08 0.28
C MET A 151 -18.97 -15.16 1.13
N ASP A 152 -18.83 -14.76 2.39
CA ASP A 152 -19.98 -14.59 3.26
C ASP A 152 -20.93 -13.52 2.71
N GLU A 153 -22.20 -13.77 2.79
CA GLU A 153 -23.23 -12.82 2.37
C GLU A 153 -23.24 -11.56 3.24
N GLY A 154 -23.76 -10.45 2.71
CA GLY A 154 -24.01 -9.23 3.48
C GLY A 154 -23.22 -7.99 3.08
N SER A 155 -22.42 -8.03 2.01
CA SER A 155 -21.81 -6.85 1.43
C SER A 155 -22.43 -6.52 0.08
N LEU A 156 -23.34 -5.55 0.04
CA LEU A 156 -23.94 -5.09 -1.23
C LEU A 156 -22.94 -4.30 -2.10
N GLY A 157 -22.05 -3.57 -1.47
CA GLY A 157 -21.08 -2.73 -2.15
C GLY A 157 -19.85 -3.50 -2.60
N SER A 158 -19.18 -4.11 -1.65
CA SER A 158 -17.91 -4.82 -1.88
C SER A 158 -17.41 -5.49 -0.62
N THR A 159 -16.43 -6.38 -0.79
CA THR A 159 -15.66 -6.93 0.32
C THR A 159 -14.18 -6.51 0.14
N VAL A 160 -13.60 -5.91 1.17
CA VAL A 160 -12.19 -5.53 1.24
C VAL A 160 -11.46 -6.54 2.10
N ASP A 161 -10.48 -7.22 1.51
CA ASP A 161 -9.62 -8.15 2.21
C ASP A 161 -8.27 -7.49 2.48
N LEU A 162 -7.95 -7.31 3.74
CA LEU A 162 -6.67 -6.82 4.23
C LEU A 162 -5.83 -8.03 4.66
N ARG A 163 -4.73 -8.26 3.95
CA ARG A 163 -3.81 -9.34 4.27
C ARG A 163 -2.57 -8.77 4.95
N GLY A 164 -2.34 -9.17 6.19
CA GLY A 164 -1.09 -8.88 6.89
C GLY A 164 0.08 -9.68 6.32
N SER A 165 1.28 -9.17 6.49
CA SER A 165 2.50 -9.89 6.13
C SER A 165 2.62 -11.16 6.96
N ARG A 166 3.09 -12.23 6.34
CA ARG A 166 3.36 -13.53 6.98
C ARG A 166 4.85 -13.80 6.98
N PRO A 167 5.37 -14.59 7.92
CA PRO A 167 6.79 -14.92 7.95
C PRO A 167 7.31 -15.52 6.63
N PHE A 168 6.51 -16.39 6.03
CA PHE A 168 6.83 -17.09 4.77
C PHE A 168 6.63 -16.24 3.50
N ASP A 169 6.19 -14.99 3.64
CA ASP A 169 6.17 -14.03 2.52
C ASP A 169 7.58 -13.44 2.27
N PHE A 170 8.57 -13.77 3.14
CA PHE A 170 9.94 -13.30 3.09
C PHE A 170 10.91 -14.45 3.17
N ASP A 171 11.97 -14.40 2.35
CA ASP A 171 13.06 -15.38 2.40
C ASP A 171 14.02 -15.06 3.56
N GLY A 172 14.05 -15.91 4.59
CA GLY A 172 14.95 -15.81 5.73
C GLY A 172 14.68 -14.56 6.61
N PHE A 173 15.76 -13.97 7.10
CA PHE A 173 15.68 -12.79 7.98
C PHE A 173 15.35 -11.52 7.23
N ARG A 174 14.27 -10.85 7.64
CA ARG A 174 13.85 -9.55 7.12
C ARG A 174 13.57 -8.59 8.26
N ALA A 175 14.15 -7.41 8.19
CA ALA A 175 13.82 -6.30 9.09
C ALA A 175 13.55 -5.05 8.25
N SER A 176 12.49 -4.33 8.60
CA SER A 176 12.16 -3.04 8.00
C SER A 176 11.68 -2.09 9.07
N ALA A 177 12.04 -0.82 8.91
CA ALA A 177 11.57 0.26 9.77
C ALA A 177 11.24 1.47 8.89
N SER A 178 10.15 2.15 9.21
CA SER A 178 9.76 3.39 8.56
C SER A 178 9.44 4.45 9.60
N GLY A 179 9.72 5.71 9.25
CA GLY A 179 9.42 6.86 10.08
C GLY A 179 8.92 8.01 9.21
N GLN A 180 7.82 8.62 9.61
CA GLN A 180 7.24 9.78 8.96
C GLN A 180 6.94 10.85 10.00
N ALA A 181 7.06 12.11 9.61
CA ALA A 181 6.67 13.25 10.42
C ALA A 181 5.76 14.15 9.59
N GLY A 182 4.52 14.33 10.01
CA GLY A 182 3.58 15.28 9.46
C GLY A 182 3.62 16.59 10.26
N TYR A 183 3.36 17.70 9.63
CA TYR A 183 3.16 18.97 10.31
C TYR A 183 1.78 19.51 10.00
N GLY A 184 0.96 19.67 11.05
CA GLY A 184 -0.36 20.25 10.95
C GLY A 184 -0.30 21.78 11.09
N GLU A 185 -0.51 22.51 9.99
CA GLU A 185 -0.42 23.97 10.00
C GLU A 185 -1.40 24.62 10.98
N LEU A 186 -2.67 24.18 11.01
CA LEU A 186 -3.69 24.71 11.93
C LEU A 186 -3.41 24.34 13.38
N ALA A 187 -2.90 23.14 13.63
CA ALA A 187 -2.58 22.68 14.97
C ALA A 187 -1.20 23.16 15.47
N GLY A 188 -0.30 23.57 14.55
CA GLY A 188 1.07 23.97 14.85
C GLY A 188 1.89 22.88 15.49
N LYS A 189 1.57 21.59 15.23
CA LYS A 189 2.20 20.44 15.88
C LYS A 189 2.76 19.45 14.87
N ILE A 190 3.79 18.74 15.30
CA ILE A 190 4.38 17.64 14.55
C ILE A 190 3.71 16.34 15.00
N ASP A 191 3.25 15.58 14.02
CA ASP A 191 2.58 14.29 14.19
C ASP A 191 3.51 13.17 13.72
N PRO A 192 4.16 12.45 14.66
CA PRO A 192 5.05 11.36 14.31
C PRO A 192 4.29 10.08 14.00
N ARG A 193 4.78 9.34 13.01
CA ARG A 193 4.38 7.97 12.69
C ARG A 193 5.65 7.12 12.57
N VAL A 194 5.69 6.00 13.27
CA VAL A 194 6.81 5.04 13.22
C VAL A 194 6.24 3.65 13.08
N SER A 195 6.79 2.85 12.18
CA SER A 195 6.45 1.44 12.09
C SER A 195 7.70 0.58 11.94
N GLY A 196 7.61 -0.66 12.38
CA GLY A 196 8.68 -1.64 12.29
C GLY A 196 8.13 -3.05 12.08
N LEU A 197 8.88 -3.85 11.35
CA LEU A 197 8.60 -5.25 11.09
C LEU A 197 9.89 -6.04 11.15
N ILE A 198 9.85 -7.16 11.85
CA ILE A 198 10.94 -8.14 11.89
C ILE A 198 10.33 -9.50 11.61
N SER A 199 10.90 -10.21 10.66
CA SER A 199 10.51 -11.57 10.28
C SER A 199 11.72 -12.45 10.15
N ASN A 200 11.57 -13.71 10.50
CA ASN A 200 12.59 -14.73 10.24
C ASN A 200 11.93 -16.10 10.04
N THR A 201 12.56 -16.91 9.19
CA THR A 201 12.20 -18.32 8.96
C THR A 201 13.38 -19.21 9.31
N TRP A 202 13.09 -20.41 9.83
CA TRP A 202 14.08 -21.40 10.27
C TRP A 202 13.69 -22.81 9.84
N GLY A 203 14.69 -23.69 9.81
CA GLY A 203 14.49 -25.12 9.58
C GLY A 203 13.99 -25.44 8.19
N ASP A 204 14.64 -24.89 7.16
CA ASP A 204 14.23 -25.03 5.76
C ASP A 204 12.74 -24.60 5.56
N ASP A 205 12.42 -23.40 6.06
CA ASP A 205 11.10 -22.77 6.00
C ASP A 205 9.96 -23.56 6.67
N ARG A 206 10.31 -24.40 7.66
CA ARG A 206 9.28 -25.11 8.45
C ARG A 206 8.71 -24.27 9.58
N PHE A 207 9.50 -23.34 10.11
CA PHE A 207 9.09 -22.45 11.19
C PHE A 207 9.34 -21.01 10.78
N GLY A 208 8.41 -20.15 11.11
CA GLY A 208 8.55 -18.72 10.85
C GLY A 208 7.89 -17.90 11.94
N ALA A 209 8.51 -16.79 12.31
CA ALA A 209 7.93 -15.81 13.20
C ALA A 209 8.04 -14.42 12.60
N LEU A 210 6.99 -13.62 12.78
CA LEU A 210 6.92 -12.23 12.38
C LEU A 210 6.37 -11.41 13.53
N LEU A 211 7.04 -10.30 13.80
CA LEU A 211 6.57 -9.28 14.72
C LEU A 211 6.52 -7.94 13.97
N SER A 212 5.38 -7.27 14.04
CA SER A 212 5.22 -5.92 13.53
C SER A 212 4.58 -5.02 14.57
N ALA A 213 5.05 -3.78 14.62
CA ALA A 213 4.51 -2.77 15.52
C ALA A 213 4.46 -1.43 14.81
N SER A 214 3.44 -0.64 15.13
CA SER A 214 3.31 0.73 14.65
C SER A 214 2.85 1.64 15.76
N TYR A 215 3.35 2.87 15.72
CA TYR A 215 2.91 3.95 16.58
C TYR A 215 2.64 5.18 15.73
N SER A 216 1.45 5.75 15.88
CA SER A 216 1.09 7.01 15.25
C SER A 216 0.41 7.91 16.26
N LYS A 217 0.76 9.19 16.21
CA LYS A 217 0.08 10.24 16.97
C LYS A 217 -0.34 11.32 16.01
N ARG A 218 -1.57 11.77 16.15
CA ARG A 218 -2.11 12.86 15.35
C ARG A 218 -2.83 13.86 16.20
N THR A 219 -2.66 15.13 15.87
CA THR A 219 -3.37 16.24 16.49
C THR A 219 -4.21 16.93 15.41
N VAL A 220 -5.51 16.85 15.53
CA VAL A 220 -6.44 17.53 14.63
C VAL A 220 -6.97 18.79 15.29
N HIS A 221 -6.94 19.90 14.57
CA HIS A 221 -7.60 21.13 14.94
C HIS A 221 -8.58 21.48 13.81
N GLU A 222 -9.86 21.49 14.14
CA GLU A 222 -10.93 21.80 13.19
C GLU A 222 -11.66 23.06 13.64
N GLU A 223 -11.83 23.98 12.72
CA GLU A 223 -12.66 25.16 12.89
C GLU A 223 -13.87 25.02 11.96
N GLY A 224 -15.05 25.00 12.54
CA GLY A 224 -16.28 24.81 11.77
C GLY A 224 -17.49 25.47 12.44
N TYR A 225 -18.40 25.93 11.63
CA TYR A 225 -19.70 26.38 12.08
C TYR A 225 -20.75 25.30 11.82
N ASN A 226 -21.26 24.70 12.90
CA ASN A 226 -22.30 23.69 12.84
C ASN A 226 -23.65 24.31 13.24
N PRO A 227 -24.52 24.72 12.29
CA PRO A 227 -25.85 25.12 12.64
C PRO A 227 -26.66 23.92 13.11
N VAL A 228 -27.13 24.00 14.37
CA VAL A 228 -28.08 23.00 14.89
C VAL A 228 -29.38 23.17 14.10
N ARG A 229 -29.74 22.15 13.33
CA ARG A 229 -31.09 22.08 12.74
C ARG A 229 -32.04 21.63 13.85
N TRP A 230 -33.00 22.51 14.10
CA TRP A 230 -34.19 22.23 14.93
C TRP A 230 -35.16 21.36 14.14
#